data_2ee68a41d3ed2f781b9a7d3631cef63d
#
_entry.id   2ee68a41d3ed2f781b9a7d3631cef63d
#
_cell.length_a   1.000
_cell.length_b   1.000
_cell.length_c   1.000
_cell.angle_alpha   90.00
_cell.angle_beta   90.00
_cell.angle_gamma   90.00
#
_symmetry.space_group_name_H-M   'P 1'
#
loop_
_entity.id
_entity.type
_entity.pdbx_description
1 polymer ?
#
loop_
_entity_poly.entity_id
_entity_poly.type
_entity_poly.pdbx_seq_one_letter_code
_entity_poly.pdbx_strand_id
1 'polypeptide(L)'
;IGCRKCEEVCLSDALDIMGKDVSVSELMDIIMQDYDFYISSGGGVTIGGGEMSLQTDFAVALLRECKKMMINTAVETQATTNVANYEKLAQVVDQFLIDIKHIDTTQHKALFGIGNENVRRNLERLMDLGANVVIRMPLVRGYNDSYDAITGAINYAMALSKRGNLQRIDILPYHQFGRNKYQKLEMIYPIKNDPGYTPEELDRLEAFFKQFDFEIRLVRH
;
A
#
# COMPACT_ATOMS: atom_id res chain seq x y z
N ILE A 1 3.51 -11.78 26.61
CA ILE A 1 2.81 -10.87 27.53
C ILE A 1 3.10 -9.41 27.16
N GLY A 2 3.61 -8.84 26.25
CA GLY A 2 3.74 -7.45 25.84
C GLY A 2 4.06 -6.39 26.95
N CYS A 3 4.58 -6.81 28.11
CA CYS A 3 4.78 -5.90 29.26
C CYS A 3 6.08 -5.10 29.20
N ARG A 4 6.92 -5.26 28.17
CA ARG A 4 8.19 -4.57 27.91
C ARG A 4 9.26 -4.61 29.00
N LYS A 5 9.04 -5.27 30.12
CA LYS A 5 10.01 -5.35 31.24
C LYS A 5 11.38 -5.92 30.83
N CYS A 6 11.42 -6.82 29.83
CA CYS A 6 12.67 -7.35 29.31
C CYS A 6 13.51 -6.30 28.57
N GLU A 7 12.85 -5.35 27.91
CA GLU A 7 13.48 -4.21 27.24
C GLU A 7 14.05 -3.21 28.29
N GLU A 8 13.24 -2.89 29.31
CA GLU A 8 13.63 -1.98 30.39
C GLU A 8 14.84 -2.44 31.21
N VAL A 9 15.02 -3.77 31.37
CA VAL A 9 16.13 -4.34 32.16
C VAL A 9 17.32 -4.80 31.32
N CYS A 10 17.30 -4.61 30.00
CA CYS A 10 18.36 -5.02 29.12
C CYS A 10 19.53 -4.03 29.16
N LEU A 11 20.58 -4.35 29.93
CA LEU A 11 21.75 -3.47 30.11
C LEU A 11 22.55 -3.23 28.82
N SER A 12 22.37 -4.05 27.80
CA SER A 12 23.10 -3.95 26.52
C SER A 12 22.22 -3.41 25.37
N ASP A 13 20.98 -2.95 25.67
CA ASP A 13 19.99 -2.51 24.68
C ASP A 13 19.81 -3.51 23.50
N ALA A 14 20.00 -4.82 23.81
CA ALA A 14 19.94 -5.88 22.80
C ALA A 14 18.50 -6.34 22.49
N LEU A 15 17.53 -5.90 23.29
CA LEU A 15 16.12 -6.23 23.14
C LEU A 15 15.32 -4.99 22.79
N ASP A 16 14.65 -5.00 21.65
CA ASP A 16 13.78 -3.93 21.19
C ASP A 16 12.42 -4.52 20.79
N ILE A 17 11.36 -4.09 21.43
CA ILE A 17 10.00 -4.52 21.11
C ILE A 17 9.45 -3.61 20.02
N MET A 18 9.25 -4.18 18.84
CA MET A 18 8.73 -3.45 17.68
C MET A 18 7.30 -2.94 17.93
N GLY A 19 7.09 -1.66 17.64
CA GLY A 19 5.81 -0.97 17.78
C GLY A 19 5.65 -0.26 19.12
N LYS A 20 4.79 0.75 19.13
CA LYS A 20 4.44 1.57 20.31
C LYS A 20 2.94 1.79 20.33
N ASP A 21 2.37 1.84 21.54
CA ASP A 21 1.04 2.39 21.72
C ASP A 21 1.15 3.92 21.68
N VAL A 22 0.39 4.52 20.78
CA VAL A 22 0.37 5.98 20.59
C VAL A 22 -1.06 6.47 20.48
N SER A 23 -1.31 7.65 20.99
CA SER A 23 -2.57 8.36 20.83
C SER A 23 -2.60 9.20 19.55
N VAL A 24 -3.80 9.56 19.10
CA VAL A 24 -3.97 10.50 17.98
C VAL A 24 -3.30 11.85 18.27
N SER A 25 -3.39 12.34 19.51
CA SER A 25 -2.75 13.60 19.91
C SER A 25 -1.23 13.54 19.74
N GLU A 26 -0.59 12.49 20.26
CA GLU A 26 0.87 12.31 20.13
C GLU A 26 1.33 12.25 18.67
N LEU A 27 0.54 11.59 17.79
CA LEU A 27 0.87 11.58 16.37
C LEU A 27 0.63 12.94 15.72
N MET A 28 -0.41 13.66 16.10
CA MET A 28 -0.63 15.02 15.59
C MET A 28 0.50 15.96 15.99
N ASP A 29 1.03 15.87 17.21
CA ASP A 29 2.19 16.67 17.64
C ASP A 29 3.43 16.42 16.73
N ILE A 30 3.62 15.18 16.27
CA ILE A 30 4.69 14.83 15.34
C ILE A 30 4.36 15.36 13.92
N ILE A 31 3.15 15.14 13.43
CA ILE A 31 2.70 15.57 12.10
C ILE A 31 2.81 17.09 11.95
N MET A 32 2.45 17.84 12.98
CA MET A 32 2.46 19.30 12.96
C MET A 32 3.87 19.90 12.87
N GLN A 33 4.94 19.14 13.14
CA GLN A 33 6.31 19.62 12.97
C GLN A 33 6.63 19.93 11.50
N ASP A 34 5.97 19.25 10.55
CA ASP A 34 6.15 19.44 9.11
C ASP A 34 5.00 20.21 8.44
N TYR A 35 4.15 20.87 9.23
CA TYR A 35 2.93 21.52 8.76
C TYR A 35 3.17 22.48 7.60
N ASP A 36 4.16 23.37 7.72
CA ASP A 36 4.47 24.38 6.70
C ASP A 36 4.90 23.74 5.36
N PHE A 37 5.58 22.58 5.43
CA PHE A 37 5.93 21.81 4.23
C PHE A 37 4.69 21.21 3.57
N TYR A 38 3.75 20.68 4.33
CA TYR A 38 2.50 20.13 3.75
C TYR A 38 1.69 21.21 3.05
N ILE A 39 1.52 22.35 3.66
CA ILE A 39 0.73 23.45 3.08
C ILE A 39 1.42 24.05 1.86
N SER A 40 2.74 24.25 1.90
CA SER A 40 3.48 24.86 0.79
C SER A 40 3.62 23.94 -0.43
N SER A 41 3.72 22.63 -0.22
CA SER A 41 3.91 21.65 -1.30
C SER A 41 2.61 21.03 -1.81
N GLY A 42 1.48 21.19 -1.09
CA GLY A 42 0.27 20.42 -1.31
C GLY A 42 0.43 18.93 -0.91
N GLY A 43 1.47 18.63 -0.14
CA GLY A 43 1.72 17.30 0.42
C GLY A 43 0.81 16.97 1.59
N GLY A 44 1.18 15.95 2.37
CA GLY A 44 0.37 15.54 3.51
C GLY A 44 0.86 14.26 4.17
N VAL A 45 -0.07 13.58 4.84
CA VAL A 45 0.21 12.39 5.64
C VAL A 45 -0.25 11.14 4.90
N THR A 46 0.64 10.16 4.79
CA THR A 46 0.31 8.83 4.31
C THR A 46 0.36 7.82 5.46
N ILE A 47 -0.74 7.11 5.70
CA ILE A 47 -0.75 5.97 6.62
C ILE A 47 -0.47 4.70 5.83
N GLY A 48 0.63 4.06 6.16
CA GLY A 48 1.04 2.74 5.64
C GLY A 48 1.32 1.75 6.77
N GLY A 49 2.25 0.84 6.55
CA GLY A 49 2.73 -0.10 7.55
C GLY A 49 2.51 -1.55 7.16
N GLY A 50 1.94 -2.40 8.06
CA GLY A 50 1.47 -3.74 7.69
C GLY A 50 0.19 -3.64 6.87
N GLU A 51 -0.98 -3.67 7.56
CA GLU A 51 -2.28 -3.37 6.93
C GLU A 51 -3.04 -2.38 7.84
N MET A 52 -3.09 -1.13 7.41
CA MET A 52 -3.66 -0.06 8.23
C MET A 52 -5.16 -0.22 8.49
N SER A 53 -5.87 -0.90 7.60
CA SER A 53 -7.31 -1.15 7.75
C SER A 53 -7.68 -2.13 8.88
N LEU A 54 -6.69 -2.79 9.49
CA LEU A 54 -6.89 -3.54 10.74
C LEU A 54 -7.10 -2.62 11.96
N GLN A 55 -6.69 -1.36 11.85
CA GLN A 55 -6.87 -0.32 12.87
C GLN A 55 -7.69 0.86 12.30
N THR A 56 -8.75 0.56 11.55
CA THR A 56 -9.53 1.55 10.79
C THR A 56 -10.04 2.69 11.65
N ASP A 57 -10.58 2.43 12.84
CA ASP A 57 -11.16 3.47 13.68
C ASP A 57 -10.08 4.46 14.16
N PHE A 58 -8.89 3.97 14.49
CA PHE A 58 -7.75 4.82 14.83
C PHE A 58 -7.27 5.64 13.61
N ALA A 59 -7.13 5.00 12.46
CA ALA A 59 -6.74 5.67 11.22
C ALA A 59 -7.73 6.78 10.84
N VAL A 60 -9.03 6.49 10.90
CA VAL A 60 -10.09 7.49 10.64
C VAL A 60 -10.02 8.66 11.63
N ALA A 61 -9.77 8.38 12.92
CA ALA A 61 -9.63 9.44 13.93
C ALA A 61 -8.44 10.35 13.62
N LEU A 62 -7.28 9.77 13.33
CA LEU A 62 -6.07 10.53 12.99
C LEU A 62 -6.26 11.36 11.70
N LEU A 63 -6.74 10.74 10.61
CA LEU A 63 -6.93 11.42 9.34
C LEU A 63 -7.98 12.53 9.43
N ARG A 64 -8.99 12.37 10.29
CA ARG A 64 -9.97 13.43 10.55
C ARG A 64 -9.33 14.65 11.19
N GLU A 65 -8.39 14.48 12.12
CA GLU A 65 -7.64 15.60 12.67
C GLU A 65 -6.73 16.26 11.62
N CYS A 66 -6.06 15.47 10.76
CA CYS A 66 -5.31 16.01 9.62
C CYS A 66 -6.20 16.87 8.71
N LYS A 67 -7.40 16.39 8.38
CA LYS A 67 -8.37 17.13 7.55
C LYS A 67 -8.80 18.46 8.19
N LYS A 68 -8.99 18.50 9.51
CA LYS A 68 -9.29 19.77 10.23
C LYS A 68 -8.18 20.81 10.05
N MET A 69 -6.94 20.33 9.94
CA MET A 69 -5.76 21.18 9.71
C MET A 69 -5.47 21.40 8.22
N MET A 70 -6.38 21.01 7.31
CA MET A 70 -6.21 21.13 5.85
C MET A 70 -4.99 20.36 5.30
N ILE A 71 -4.53 19.35 6.01
CA ILE A 71 -3.45 18.46 5.57
C ILE A 71 -4.05 17.38 4.67
N ASN A 72 -3.49 17.18 3.49
CA ASN A 72 -3.88 16.11 2.59
C ASN A 72 -3.58 14.73 3.21
N THR A 73 -4.44 13.77 2.91
CA THR A 73 -4.41 12.44 3.53
C THR A 73 -4.34 11.33 2.47
N ALA A 74 -3.44 10.39 2.68
CA ALA A 74 -3.35 9.20 1.84
C ALA A 74 -3.26 7.93 2.70
N VAL A 75 -3.66 6.80 2.12
CA VAL A 75 -3.50 5.49 2.74
C VAL A 75 -2.91 4.48 1.76
N GLU A 76 -2.02 3.63 2.27
CA GLU A 76 -1.52 2.45 1.57
C GLU A 76 -2.16 1.20 2.17
N THR A 77 -2.81 0.39 1.34
CA THR A 77 -3.56 -0.78 1.80
C THR A 77 -3.61 -1.88 0.76
N GLN A 78 -3.74 -3.11 1.23
CA GLN A 78 -4.03 -4.27 0.38
C GLN A 78 -5.53 -4.43 0.09
N ALA A 79 -6.37 -3.62 0.69
CA ALA A 79 -7.83 -3.64 0.58
C ALA A 79 -8.47 -5.01 0.89
N THR A 80 -7.92 -5.77 1.85
CA THR A 80 -8.36 -7.15 2.16
C THR A 80 -9.41 -7.24 3.26
N THR A 81 -9.61 -6.19 4.07
CA THR A 81 -10.55 -6.19 5.20
C THR A 81 -12.00 -5.91 4.76
N ASN A 82 -12.91 -5.77 5.72
CA ASN A 82 -14.33 -5.56 5.46
C ASN A 82 -14.59 -4.24 4.70
N VAL A 83 -15.54 -4.26 3.78
CA VAL A 83 -15.96 -3.09 2.98
C VAL A 83 -16.36 -1.90 3.84
N ALA A 84 -17.00 -2.12 4.99
CA ALA A 84 -17.38 -1.05 5.93
C ALA A 84 -16.17 -0.22 6.42
N ASN A 85 -14.97 -0.82 6.47
CA ASN A 85 -13.75 -0.08 6.82
C ASN A 85 -13.39 0.94 5.73
N TYR A 86 -13.53 0.56 4.47
CA TYR A 86 -13.24 1.45 3.33
C TYR A 86 -14.30 2.52 3.15
N GLU A 87 -15.55 2.24 3.49
CA GLU A 87 -16.62 3.26 3.53
C GLU A 87 -16.34 4.34 4.58
N LYS A 88 -15.79 3.96 5.77
CA LYS A 88 -15.36 4.93 6.78
C LYS A 88 -14.16 5.74 6.31
N LEU A 89 -13.16 5.07 5.73
CA LEU A 89 -11.93 5.69 5.23
C LEU A 89 -12.21 6.67 4.10
N ALA A 90 -13.13 6.35 3.18
CA ALA A 90 -13.50 7.22 2.06
C ALA A 90 -14.01 8.61 2.49
N GLN A 91 -14.42 8.77 3.75
CA GLN A 91 -14.88 10.05 4.27
C GLN A 91 -13.74 11.00 4.69
N VAL A 92 -12.52 10.48 4.86
CA VAL A 92 -11.39 11.21 5.42
C VAL A 92 -10.10 11.06 4.63
N VAL A 93 -10.08 10.22 3.61
CA VAL A 93 -8.91 9.93 2.76
C VAL A 93 -9.03 10.66 1.43
N ASP A 94 -8.03 11.45 1.08
CA ASP A 94 -7.97 12.14 -0.22
C ASP A 94 -7.42 11.22 -1.32
N GLN A 95 -6.52 10.30 -0.98
CA GLN A 95 -5.89 9.40 -1.96
C GLN A 95 -5.72 7.99 -1.41
N PHE A 96 -6.24 6.99 -2.11
CA PHE A 96 -5.99 5.58 -1.84
C PHE A 96 -4.89 5.05 -2.75
N LEU A 97 -3.90 4.38 -2.17
CA LEU A 97 -2.87 3.62 -2.85
C LEU A 97 -3.14 2.12 -2.56
N ILE A 98 -3.66 1.39 -3.54
CA ILE A 98 -4.18 0.03 -3.32
C ILE A 98 -3.36 -1.00 -4.08
N ASP A 99 -2.80 -1.95 -3.33
CA ASP A 99 -2.00 -3.02 -3.91
C ASP A 99 -2.88 -4.11 -4.54
N ILE A 100 -2.70 -4.37 -5.84
CA ILE A 100 -3.17 -5.59 -6.52
C ILE A 100 -1.95 -6.47 -6.81
N LYS A 101 -1.84 -7.58 -6.10
CA LYS A 101 -0.68 -8.47 -6.24
C LYS A 101 -0.83 -9.50 -7.35
N HIS A 102 -2.06 -9.89 -7.67
CA HIS A 102 -2.42 -10.70 -8.82
C HIS A 102 -3.91 -10.55 -9.10
N ILE A 103 -4.30 -10.39 -10.38
CA ILE A 103 -5.73 -10.22 -10.75
C ILE A 103 -6.50 -11.53 -10.76
N ASP A 104 -5.85 -12.64 -11.11
CA ASP A 104 -6.44 -13.96 -11.03
C ASP A 104 -6.54 -14.43 -9.59
N THR A 105 -7.76 -14.77 -9.15
CA THR A 105 -8.05 -15.17 -7.76
C THR A 105 -7.35 -16.46 -7.36
N THR A 106 -7.22 -17.41 -8.28
CA THR A 106 -6.58 -18.72 -8.02
C THR A 106 -5.08 -18.52 -7.79
N GLN A 107 -4.44 -17.74 -8.64
CA GLN A 107 -3.03 -17.39 -8.49
C GLN A 107 -2.79 -16.55 -7.23
N HIS A 108 -3.66 -15.56 -6.96
CA HIS A 108 -3.57 -14.75 -5.73
C HIS A 108 -3.65 -15.64 -4.49
N LYS A 109 -4.59 -16.60 -4.46
CA LYS A 109 -4.73 -17.54 -3.35
C LYS A 109 -3.52 -18.47 -3.21
N ALA A 110 -2.97 -18.94 -4.32
CA ALA A 110 -1.77 -19.78 -4.31
C ALA A 110 -0.54 -19.04 -3.74
N LEU A 111 -0.40 -17.75 -4.04
CA LEU A 111 0.74 -16.93 -3.61
C LEU A 111 0.60 -16.38 -2.19
N PHE A 112 -0.61 -15.99 -1.78
CA PHE A 112 -0.84 -15.22 -0.54
C PHE A 112 -1.75 -15.92 0.47
N GLY A 113 -2.24 -17.12 0.17
CA GLY A 113 -3.12 -17.91 1.05
C GLY A 113 -4.59 -17.48 1.03
N ILE A 114 -4.92 -16.33 0.46
CA ILE A 114 -6.30 -15.79 0.36
C ILE A 114 -6.58 -15.35 -1.08
N GLY A 115 -7.85 -15.37 -1.48
CA GLY A 115 -8.29 -14.82 -2.76
C GLY A 115 -8.30 -13.28 -2.77
N ASN A 116 -8.55 -12.70 -3.94
CA ASN A 116 -8.59 -11.24 -4.11
C ASN A 116 -10.04 -10.68 -4.18
N GLU A 117 -11.05 -11.47 -3.80
CA GLU A 117 -12.45 -11.09 -3.92
C GLU A 117 -12.77 -9.85 -3.07
N ASN A 118 -12.22 -9.78 -1.84
CA ASN A 118 -12.39 -8.61 -1.00
C ASN A 118 -11.70 -7.38 -1.59
N VAL A 119 -10.49 -7.55 -2.13
CA VAL A 119 -9.75 -6.45 -2.79
C VAL A 119 -10.58 -5.85 -3.92
N ARG A 120 -11.12 -6.70 -4.79
CA ARG A 120 -11.97 -6.27 -5.92
C ARG A 120 -13.24 -5.58 -5.45
N ARG A 121 -13.96 -6.17 -4.47
CA ARG A 121 -15.17 -5.58 -3.89
C ARG A 121 -14.90 -4.21 -3.29
N ASN A 122 -13.81 -4.07 -2.53
CA ASN A 122 -13.44 -2.81 -1.89
C ASN A 122 -13.03 -1.75 -2.92
N LEU A 123 -12.28 -2.13 -3.95
CA LEU A 123 -11.98 -1.24 -5.08
C LEU A 123 -13.24 -0.75 -5.79
N GLU A 124 -14.15 -1.66 -6.15
CA GLU A 124 -15.41 -1.30 -6.79
C GLU A 124 -16.24 -0.36 -5.91
N ARG A 125 -16.30 -0.63 -4.60
CA ARG A 125 -17.01 0.23 -3.66
C ARG A 125 -16.38 1.62 -3.55
N LEU A 126 -15.07 1.73 -3.52
CA LEU A 126 -14.37 3.02 -3.53
C LEU A 126 -14.64 3.80 -4.81
N MET A 127 -14.71 3.13 -5.96
CA MET A 127 -15.12 3.77 -7.22
C MET A 127 -16.54 4.34 -7.12
N ASP A 128 -17.50 3.58 -6.59
CA ASP A 128 -18.88 4.03 -6.40
C ASP A 128 -18.99 5.22 -5.43
N LEU A 129 -18.09 5.33 -4.49
CA LEU A 129 -18.01 6.45 -3.55
C LEU A 129 -17.27 7.68 -4.11
N GLY A 130 -16.75 7.59 -5.34
CA GLY A 130 -15.99 8.67 -5.97
C GLY A 130 -14.61 8.92 -5.36
N ALA A 131 -14.05 7.92 -4.65
CA ALA A 131 -12.73 8.04 -4.05
C ALA A 131 -11.63 8.12 -5.12
N ASN A 132 -10.57 8.91 -4.83
CA ASN A 132 -9.38 8.94 -5.67
C ASN A 132 -8.52 7.70 -5.39
N VAL A 133 -8.26 6.90 -6.41
CA VAL A 133 -7.50 5.66 -6.28
C VAL A 133 -6.35 5.60 -7.27
N VAL A 134 -5.21 5.15 -6.79
CA VAL A 134 -4.11 4.64 -7.59
C VAL A 134 -3.97 3.16 -7.26
N ILE A 135 -4.01 2.31 -8.27
CA ILE A 135 -3.64 0.90 -8.12
C ILE A 135 -2.13 0.78 -8.15
N ARG A 136 -1.57 -0.04 -7.26
CA ARG A 136 -0.15 -0.40 -7.28
C ARG A 136 -0.03 -1.91 -7.51
N MET A 137 0.88 -2.28 -8.39
CA MET A 137 1.20 -3.68 -8.66
C MET A 137 2.67 -3.96 -8.35
N PRO A 138 2.97 -4.49 -7.15
CA PRO A 138 4.31 -5.00 -6.88
C PRO A 138 4.64 -6.13 -7.86
N LEU A 139 5.67 -5.95 -8.68
CA LEU A 139 6.04 -6.87 -9.76
C LEU A 139 7.20 -7.75 -9.33
N VAL A 140 6.94 -9.04 -9.14
CA VAL A 140 7.93 -10.01 -8.67
C VAL A 140 8.15 -11.08 -9.71
N ARG A 141 9.38 -11.16 -10.23
CA ARG A 141 9.78 -12.12 -11.26
C ARG A 141 9.43 -13.56 -10.88
N GLY A 142 8.77 -14.27 -11.80
CA GLY A 142 8.36 -15.66 -11.62
C GLY A 142 7.09 -15.84 -10.77
N TYR A 143 6.47 -14.75 -10.29
CA TYR A 143 5.23 -14.79 -9.51
C TYR A 143 4.06 -14.12 -10.23
N ASN A 144 4.22 -12.88 -10.67
CA ASN A 144 3.14 -12.11 -11.28
C ASN A 144 3.62 -11.22 -12.45
N ASP A 145 4.80 -11.51 -13.00
CA ASP A 145 5.47 -10.71 -14.04
C ASP A 145 5.21 -11.20 -15.47
N SER A 146 4.36 -12.19 -15.66
CA SER A 146 3.97 -12.57 -17.02
C SER A 146 3.20 -11.44 -17.72
N TYR A 147 3.37 -11.31 -19.02
CA TYR A 147 2.63 -10.32 -19.80
C TYR A 147 1.11 -10.48 -19.65
N ASP A 148 0.60 -11.70 -19.48
CA ASP A 148 -0.82 -11.98 -19.26
C ASP A 148 -1.28 -11.45 -17.88
N ALA A 149 -0.48 -11.65 -16.82
CA ALA A 149 -0.79 -11.14 -15.49
C ALA A 149 -0.80 -9.61 -15.46
N ILE A 150 0.20 -8.98 -16.08
CA ILE A 150 0.31 -7.52 -16.19
C ILE A 150 -0.85 -6.97 -17.02
N THR A 151 -1.12 -7.55 -18.20
CA THR A 151 -2.24 -7.15 -19.07
C THR A 151 -3.58 -7.28 -18.35
N GLY A 152 -3.77 -8.38 -17.61
CA GLY A 152 -4.98 -8.60 -16.83
C GLY A 152 -5.20 -7.50 -15.77
N ALA A 153 -4.14 -7.12 -15.06
CA ALA A 153 -4.20 -6.03 -14.07
C ALA A 153 -4.50 -4.67 -14.73
N ILE A 154 -3.86 -4.36 -15.85
CA ILE A 154 -4.10 -3.12 -16.61
C ILE A 154 -5.53 -3.07 -17.14
N ASN A 155 -6.03 -4.15 -17.77
CA ASN A 155 -7.40 -4.22 -18.27
C ASN A 155 -8.44 -4.08 -17.15
N TYR A 156 -8.17 -4.65 -15.98
CA TYR A 156 -9.02 -4.46 -14.80
C TYR A 156 -9.02 -3.00 -14.34
N ALA A 157 -7.85 -2.35 -14.27
CA ALA A 157 -7.74 -0.94 -13.94
C ALA A 157 -8.49 -0.05 -14.95
N MET A 158 -8.33 -0.31 -16.25
CA MET A 158 -9.07 0.40 -17.31
C MET A 158 -10.59 0.21 -17.21
N ALA A 159 -11.07 -0.97 -16.81
CA ALA A 159 -12.48 -1.20 -16.57
C ALA A 159 -12.99 -0.43 -15.34
N LEU A 160 -12.22 -0.40 -14.26
CA LEU A 160 -12.55 0.36 -13.06
C LEU A 160 -12.54 1.88 -13.29
N SER A 161 -11.63 2.41 -14.10
CA SER A 161 -11.54 3.85 -14.38
C SER A 161 -12.81 4.40 -15.07
N LYS A 162 -13.58 3.55 -15.74
CA LYS A 162 -14.89 3.89 -16.32
C LYS A 162 -15.99 4.01 -15.27
N ARG A 163 -15.78 3.50 -14.06
CA ARG A 163 -16.74 3.45 -12.97
C ARG A 163 -16.53 4.58 -11.94
N GLY A 164 -15.31 5.05 -11.81
CA GLY A 164 -14.97 6.06 -10.81
C GLY A 164 -13.61 6.71 -11.06
N ASN A 165 -13.07 7.38 -10.05
CA ASN A 165 -11.85 8.15 -10.17
C ASN A 165 -10.59 7.29 -9.91
N LEU A 166 -10.36 6.28 -10.75
CA LEU A 166 -9.09 5.57 -10.81
C LEU A 166 -8.13 6.35 -11.71
N GLN A 167 -7.08 6.89 -11.10
CA GLN A 167 -6.16 7.80 -11.78
C GLN A 167 -5.16 7.07 -12.68
N ARG A 168 -4.55 5.99 -12.18
CA ARG A 168 -3.49 5.24 -12.86
C ARG A 168 -3.20 3.90 -12.18
N ILE A 169 -2.31 3.14 -12.80
CA ILE A 169 -1.65 1.98 -12.18
C ILE A 169 -0.14 2.23 -12.09
N ASP A 170 0.43 2.07 -10.90
CA ASP A 170 1.86 2.14 -10.65
C ASP A 170 2.42 0.71 -10.59
N ILE A 171 3.33 0.36 -11.49
CA ILE A 171 4.06 -0.90 -11.48
C ILE A 171 5.32 -0.70 -10.66
N LEU A 172 5.47 -1.52 -9.60
CA LEU A 172 6.54 -1.42 -8.62
C LEU A 172 7.47 -2.64 -8.77
N PRO A 173 8.56 -2.55 -9.53
CA PRO A 173 9.52 -3.63 -9.63
C PRO A 173 10.03 -4.06 -8.25
N TYR A 174 10.26 -5.35 -8.08
CA TYR A 174 10.72 -5.91 -6.82
C TYR A 174 11.98 -5.21 -6.28
N HIS A 175 11.98 -4.99 -4.98
CA HIS A 175 13.12 -4.52 -4.19
C HIS A 175 13.26 -5.32 -2.88
N GLN A 176 14.45 -5.33 -2.28
CA GLN A 176 14.76 -6.17 -1.13
C GLN A 176 14.48 -5.52 0.24
N PHE A 177 13.80 -4.38 0.32
CA PHE A 177 13.61 -3.63 1.58
C PHE A 177 12.90 -4.44 2.68
N GLY A 178 12.09 -5.44 2.32
CA GLY A 178 11.42 -6.32 3.27
C GLY A 178 12.31 -7.35 3.98
N ARG A 179 13.54 -7.64 3.47
CA ARG A 179 14.40 -8.72 4.02
C ARG A 179 14.76 -8.50 5.49
N ASN A 180 15.04 -7.26 5.88
CA ASN A 180 15.40 -6.93 7.27
C ASN A 180 14.28 -7.28 8.28
N LYS A 181 13.00 -7.17 7.87
CA LYS A 181 11.87 -7.56 8.73
C LYS A 181 11.87 -9.06 8.97
N TYR A 182 12.14 -9.86 7.94
CA TYR A 182 12.23 -11.32 8.08
C TYR A 182 13.38 -11.72 8.99
N GLN A 183 14.55 -11.09 8.85
CA GLN A 183 15.71 -11.34 9.72
C GLN A 183 15.41 -11.02 11.19
N LYS A 184 14.79 -9.86 11.47
CA LYS A 184 14.38 -9.47 12.84
C LYS A 184 13.35 -10.41 13.46
N LEU A 185 12.54 -11.08 12.65
CA LEU A 185 11.54 -12.05 13.08
C LEU A 185 12.06 -13.50 13.06
N GLU A 186 13.35 -13.69 12.77
CA GLU A 186 13.98 -15.03 12.61
C GLU A 186 13.26 -15.91 11.58
N MET A 187 12.63 -15.29 10.58
CA MET A 187 11.88 -15.97 9.52
C MET A 187 12.75 -16.17 8.27
N ILE A 188 12.52 -17.28 7.58
CA ILE A 188 13.17 -17.54 6.30
C ILE A 188 12.53 -16.63 5.24
N TYR A 189 13.36 -15.83 4.55
CA TYR A 189 12.89 -15.04 3.42
C TYR A 189 12.56 -15.94 2.23
N PRO A 190 11.33 -15.94 1.71
CA PRO A 190 10.89 -16.95 0.73
C PRO A 190 11.53 -16.78 -0.64
N ILE A 191 11.98 -15.57 -0.99
CA ILE A 191 12.60 -15.28 -2.29
C ILE A 191 14.10 -15.50 -2.16
N LYS A 192 14.58 -16.60 -2.76
CA LYS A 192 15.98 -17.04 -2.62
C LYS A 192 16.95 -16.26 -3.50
N ASN A 193 16.54 -15.94 -4.73
CA ASN A 193 17.32 -15.17 -5.69
C ASN A 193 16.86 -13.73 -5.74
N ASP A 194 17.68 -12.82 -6.23
CA ASP A 194 17.23 -11.46 -6.51
C ASP A 194 16.37 -11.46 -7.79
N PRO A 195 15.05 -11.30 -7.69
CA PRO A 195 14.15 -11.23 -8.84
C PRO A 195 14.08 -9.81 -9.42
N GLY A 196 15.08 -8.97 -9.18
CA GLY A 196 15.18 -7.62 -9.71
C GLY A 196 15.17 -7.56 -11.24
N TYR A 197 15.01 -6.38 -11.77
CA TYR A 197 14.95 -6.11 -13.21
C TYR A 197 16.17 -5.30 -13.63
N THR A 198 16.75 -5.63 -14.79
CA THR A 198 17.80 -4.79 -15.38
C THR A 198 17.18 -3.54 -16.01
N PRO A 199 17.96 -2.45 -16.23
CA PRO A 199 17.46 -1.27 -16.91
C PRO A 199 16.82 -1.58 -18.27
N GLU A 200 17.41 -2.48 -19.07
CA GLU A 200 16.92 -2.87 -20.38
C GLU A 200 15.58 -3.64 -20.30
N GLU A 201 15.35 -4.40 -19.23
CA GLU A 201 14.08 -5.06 -18.98
C GLU A 201 13.00 -4.07 -18.58
N LEU A 202 13.36 -3.09 -17.75
CA LEU A 202 12.45 -1.99 -17.39
C LEU A 202 12.07 -1.13 -18.60
N ASP A 203 13.02 -0.85 -19.50
CA ASP A 203 12.76 -0.13 -20.76
C ASP A 203 11.80 -0.92 -21.66
N ARG A 204 11.94 -2.25 -21.72
CA ARG A 204 10.98 -3.11 -22.45
C ARG A 204 9.59 -3.09 -21.86
N LEU A 205 9.47 -3.09 -20.52
CA LEU A 205 8.18 -2.95 -19.84
C LEU A 205 7.54 -1.59 -20.13
N GLU A 206 8.29 -0.49 -20.05
CA GLU A 206 7.77 0.83 -20.41
C GLU A 206 7.31 0.92 -21.87
N ALA A 207 8.07 0.31 -22.80
CA ALA A 207 7.65 0.23 -24.19
C ALA A 207 6.35 -0.58 -24.37
N PHE A 208 6.21 -1.68 -23.60
CA PHE A 208 4.99 -2.48 -23.58
C PHE A 208 3.79 -1.69 -23.03
N PHE A 209 3.96 -0.85 -22.02
CA PHE A 209 2.86 -0.07 -21.45
C PHE A 209 2.29 1.00 -22.41
N LYS A 210 3.08 1.49 -23.36
CA LYS A 210 2.66 2.50 -24.34
C LYS A 210 1.54 2.03 -25.28
N GLN A 211 1.26 0.74 -25.35
CA GLN A 211 0.14 0.21 -26.16
C GLN A 211 -1.23 0.37 -25.50
N PHE A 212 -1.30 0.72 -24.21
CA PHE A 212 -2.55 0.88 -23.48
C PHE A 212 -2.94 2.37 -23.43
N ASP A 213 -4.21 2.66 -23.68
CA ASP A 213 -4.78 4.01 -23.52
C ASP A 213 -5.18 4.22 -22.04
N PHE A 214 -4.18 4.18 -21.17
CA PHE A 214 -4.33 4.38 -19.73
C PHE A 214 -2.99 4.81 -19.11
N GLU A 215 -3.04 5.62 -18.04
CA GLU A 215 -1.82 6.04 -17.35
C GLU A 215 -1.21 4.89 -16.55
N ILE A 216 -0.03 4.47 -16.96
CA ILE A 216 0.75 3.42 -16.32
C ILE A 216 2.12 3.99 -16.00
N ARG A 217 2.53 3.92 -14.74
CA ARG A 217 3.85 4.37 -14.30
C ARG A 217 4.70 3.19 -13.88
N LEU A 218 5.91 3.11 -14.39
CA LEU A 218 6.95 2.24 -13.86
C LEU A 218 7.75 3.02 -12.82
N VAL A 219 7.66 2.62 -11.56
CA VAL A 219 8.38 3.27 -10.46
C VAL A 219 9.76 2.65 -10.35
N ARG A 220 10.77 3.35 -10.84
CA ARG A 220 12.18 2.92 -10.76
C ARG A 220 12.77 3.36 -9.41
N HIS A 221 13.49 2.46 -8.73
CA HIS A 221 14.19 2.72 -7.47
C HIS A 221 15.68 2.93 -7.72
#